data_7b9d80f000636779e8ad381e0243d660
#
_entry.id   7b9d80f000636779e8ad381e0243d660
#
_cell.length_a   1.000
_cell.length_b   1.000
_cell.length_c   1.000
_cell.angle_alpha   90.00
_cell.angle_beta   90.00
_cell.angle_gamma   90.00
#
_symmetry.space_group_name_H-M   'P 1'
#
loop_
_entity.id
_entity.type
_entity.pdbx_description
1 polymer ?
#
loop_
_entity_poly.entity_id
_entity_poly.type
_entity_poly.pdbx_seq_one_letter_code
_entity_poly.pdbx_strand_id
1 'polypeptide(L)'
;SGVHSWEYWQFEMQQAWPYIADALEMDKADRGADCEAIGAIAKETKSGVIGSCLNNEYDVAKKGKAQDFESGTAYWSPDTGAHALFGRIGARYAEIGGPTSWLGFPKTGESKTPDGKGRFVHFEHGSIYWSPETGAWEITGDMFQAWGKNGYERGDLKYPTGPVKKVGEGYMQEFQDGVLTRNPDGSNQVVHGAIGAKYKDMGGAESALGFPTSGENAVNGGFFQTFEKGSIYWSPKSGAHYILKSKIMDRWGQAGWEQGEFGWPTSDYSEIAAGGVSQEFQHGKISEVLGQVRAEKK
;
A
#
# COMPACT_ATOMS: atom_id res chain seq x y z
N SER A 1 12.62 -13.71 10.08
CA SER A 1 13.94 -13.28 10.60
C SER A 1 14.04 -11.79 10.36
N GLY A 2 13.75 -10.98 11.39
CA GLY A 2 13.83 -9.53 11.31
C GLY A 2 15.28 -9.13 11.09
N VAL A 3 15.51 -8.35 10.04
CA VAL A 3 16.79 -7.67 9.84
C VAL A 3 16.81 -6.51 10.83
N HIS A 4 17.55 -6.66 11.91
CA HIS A 4 17.85 -5.56 12.81
C HIS A 4 18.86 -4.64 12.12
N SER A 5 18.37 -3.55 11.47
CA SER A 5 19.26 -2.53 10.94
C SER A 5 19.82 -1.68 12.07
N TRP A 6 21.02 -1.09 11.88
CA TRP A 6 21.64 -0.19 12.85
C TRP A 6 20.75 1.02 13.18
N GLU A 7 19.98 1.50 12.21
CA GLU A 7 19.00 2.58 12.35
C GLU A 7 17.84 2.21 13.29
N TYR A 8 17.36 0.95 13.25
CA TYR A 8 16.38 0.44 14.20
C TYR A 8 16.93 0.49 15.65
N TRP A 9 18.17 0.06 15.85
CA TRP A 9 18.80 0.12 17.17
C TRP A 9 19.03 1.53 17.67
N GLN A 10 19.39 2.48 16.79
CA GLN A 10 19.51 3.89 17.16
C GLN A 10 18.17 4.47 17.60
N PHE A 11 17.09 4.16 16.87
CA PHE A 11 15.73 4.59 17.21
C PHE A 11 15.29 3.99 18.56
N GLU A 12 15.44 2.68 18.78
CA GLU A 12 15.07 2.03 20.03
C GLU A 12 15.92 2.53 21.21
N MET A 13 17.21 2.78 20.99
CA MET A 13 18.09 3.39 21.99
C MET A 13 17.63 4.80 22.37
N GLN A 14 17.29 5.63 21.40
CA GLN A 14 16.78 6.98 21.65
C GLN A 14 15.48 6.96 22.46
N GLN A 15 14.59 6.01 22.15
CA GLN A 15 13.33 5.83 22.91
C GLN A 15 13.57 5.28 24.31
N ALA A 16 14.54 4.39 24.48
CA ALA A 16 14.87 3.79 25.76
C ALA A 16 15.76 4.69 26.64
N TRP A 17 16.50 5.61 26.05
CA TRP A 17 17.50 6.42 26.76
C TRP A 17 16.97 7.20 27.97
N PRO A 18 15.81 7.87 27.92
CA PRO A 18 15.26 8.55 29.09
C PRO A 18 15.04 7.62 30.28
N TYR A 19 14.53 6.42 30.02
CA TYR A 19 14.30 5.39 31.05
C TYR A 19 15.60 4.80 31.59
N ILE A 20 16.58 4.61 30.72
CA ILE A 20 17.92 4.14 31.11
C ILE A 20 18.62 5.21 31.94
N ALA A 21 18.54 6.47 31.54
CA ALA A 21 19.15 7.59 32.26
C ALA A 21 18.53 7.78 33.67
N ASP A 22 17.18 7.63 33.78
CA ASP A 22 16.53 7.65 35.08
C ASP A 22 16.94 6.47 35.98
N ALA A 23 17.03 5.27 35.41
CA ALA A 23 17.44 4.07 36.11
C ALA A 23 18.92 4.12 36.59
N LEU A 24 19.74 4.89 35.90
CA LEU A 24 21.15 5.11 36.25
C LEU A 24 21.36 6.35 37.13
N GLU A 25 20.28 7.02 37.57
CA GLU A 25 20.35 8.26 38.36
C GLU A 25 21.20 9.35 37.68
N MET A 26 21.26 9.39 36.36
CA MET A 26 22.02 10.37 35.61
C MET A 26 21.46 11.78 35.82
N ASP A 27 22.31 12.75 35.98
CA ASP A 27 21.92 14.15 36.16
C ASP A 27 21.20 14.69 34.89
N LYS A 28 20.27 15.66 35.06
CA LYS A 28 19.57 16.24 33.91
C LYS A 28 20.50 16.86 32.90
N ALA A 29 21.66 17.33 33.31
CA ALA A 29 22.72 17.85 32.43
C ALA A 29 23.29 16.80 31.46
N ASP A 30 23.26 15.51 31.86
CA ASP A 30 23.75 14.39 31.06
C ASP A 30 22.69 13.80 30.11
N ARG A 31 21.41 14.28 30.19
CA ARG A 31 20.27 13.79 29.39
C ARG A 31 20.10 14.50 28.06
N GLY A 32 20.92 15.46 27.75
CA GLY A 32 20.89 16.28 26.55
C GLY A 32 21.15 17.75 26.86
N ALA A 33 21.58 18.51 25.87
CA ALA A 33 21.86 19.93 26.01
C ALA A 33 20.59 20.70 26.45
N ASP A 34 20.75 21.79 27.20
CA ASP A 34 19.70 22.76 27.40
C ASP A 34 19.14 23.19 26.05
N CYS A 35 17.91 22.81 25.76
CA CYS A 35 17.23 23.12 24.51
C CYS A 35 15.98 23.90 24.76
N GLU A 36 15.63 24.75 23.83
CA GLU A 36 14.41 25.55 23.87
C GLU A 36 13.69 25.42 22.52
N ALA A 37 12.38 25.13 22.60
CA ALA A 37 11.53 25.28 21.43
C ALA A 37 11.15 26.74 21.27
N ILE A 38 11.29 27.28 20.07
CA ILE A 38 11.00 28.69 19.77
C ILE A 38 9.94 28.82 18.66
N GLY A 39 9.39 30.02 18.52
CA GLY A 39 8.54 30.38 17.38
C GLY A 39 7.33 29.46 17.15
N ALA A 40 7.22 28.95 15.92
CA ALA A 40 6.12 28.11 15.50
C ALA A 40 6.19 26.71 16.12
N ILE A 41 7.39 26.16 16.28
CA ILE A 41 7.61 24.85 16.89
C ILE A 41 7.20 24.89 18.38
N ALA A 42 7.60 25.92 19.12
CA ALA A 42 7.18 26.07 20.51
C ALA A 42 5.65 26.15 20.67
N LYS A 43 4.97 26.83 19.74
CA LYS A 43 3.51 26.93 19.74
C LYS A 43 2.86 25.58 19.47
N GLU A 44 3.36 24.81 18.52
CA GLU A 44 2.86 23.48 18.15
C GLU A 44 3.05 22.48 19.29
N THR A 45 4.24 22.49 19.91
CA THR A 45 4.59 21.51 20.96
C THR A 45 4.14 21.88 22.35
N LYS A 46 3.46 23.04 22.52
CA LYS A 46 2.98 23.55 23.82
C LYS A 46 2.13 22.57 24.61
N SER A 47 1.42 21.67 23.91
CA SER A 47 0.58 20.65 24.56
C SER A 47 1.39 19.59 25.35
N GLY A 48 2.71 19.50 25.10
CA GLY A 48 3.59 18.51 25.71
C GLY A 48 3.40 17.07 25.21
N VAL A 49 2.61 16.86 24.15
CA VAL A 49 2.30 15.51 23.61
C VAL A 49 3.56 14.74 23.22
N ILE A 50 4.59 15.43 22.73
CA ILE A 50 5.85 14.79 22.31
C ILE A 50 6.97 14.94 23.35
N GLY A 51 6.67 15.41 24.57
CA GLY A 51 7.63 15.55 25.67
C GLY A 51 8.51 16.78 25.58
N SER A 52 9.65 16.73 26.28
CA SER A 52 10.67 17.80 26.29
C SER A 52 11.54 17.73 25.02
N CYS A 53 12.12 18.87 24.64
CA CYS A 53 13.07 18.87 23.51
C CYS A 53 14.37 18.12 23.86
N LEU A 54 14.98 17.54 22.83
CA LEU A 54 16.29 16.84 22.93
C LEU A 54 17.43 17.63 22.29
N ASN A 55 17.13 18.57 21.43
CA ASN A 55 18.07 19.45 20.74
C ASN A 55 17.42 20.81 20.42
N ASN A 56 18.19 21.75 19.92
CA ASN A 56 17.67 22.98 19.34
C ASN A 56 17.23 22.76 17.88
N GLU A 57 16.43 23.69 17.34
CA GLU A 57 16.03 23.65 15.93
C GLU A 57 17.26 23.51 15.01
N TYR A 58 17.14 22.65 14.01
CA TYR A 58 18.13 22.47 12.95
C TYR A 58 17.52 22.61 11.56
N ASP A 59 18.38 22.98 10.61
CA ASP A 59 17.97 23.15 9.22
C ASP A 59 17.70 21.81 8.54
N VAL A 60 16.60 21.75 7.79
CA VAL A 60 16.24 20.64 6.91
C VAL A 60 15.94 21.14 5.52
N ALA A 61 15.46 20.30 4.62
CA ALA A 61 15.16 20.64 3.23
C ALA A 61 14.32 21.93 3.08
N LYS A 62 14.41 22.61 1.92
CA LYS A 62 13.54 23.72 1.49
C LYS A 62 13.41 24.88 2.49
N LYS A 63 14.49 25.23 3.19
CA LYS A 63 14.52 26.27 4.24
C LYS A 63 13.61 25.94 5.45
N GLY A 64 13.27 24.69 5.62
CA GLY A 64 12.50 24.25 6.78
C GLY A 64 13.39 23.99 7.98
N LYS A 65 12.75 23.76 9.11
CA LYS A 65 13.36 23.44 10.39
C LYS A 65 12.77 22.14 10.93
N ALA A 66 13.57 21.45 11.75
CA ALA A 66 13.11 20.38 12.58
C ALA A 66 13.69 20.51 13.99
N GLN A 67 13.00 19.92 14.95
CA GLN A 67 13.47 19.82 16.34
C GLN A 67 12.99 18.51 16.92
N ASP A 68 13.91 17.78 17.55
CA ASP A 68 13.59 16.48 18.15
C ASP A 68 13.17 16.63 19.59
N PHE A 69 12.20 15.80 19.96
CA PHE A 69 11.60 15.70 21.30
C PHE A 69 11.63 14.25 21.77
N GLU A 70 11.36 14.01 23.04
CA GLU A 70 11.39 12.67 23.67
C GLU A 70 10.56 11.62 22.93
N SER A 71 9.41 12.01 22.34
CA SER A 71 8.48 11.06 21.71
C SER A 71 8.16 11.39 20.26
N GLY A 72 8.94 12.28 19.59
CA GLY A 72 8.70 12.63 18.20
C GLY A 72 9.56 13.78 17.73
N THR A 73 9.26 14.27 16.53
CA THR A 73 9.96 15.40 15.90
C THR A 73 8.94 16.43 15.42
N ALA A 74 9.17 17.70 15.72
CA ALA A 74 8.40 18.80 15.15
C ALA A 74 9.10 19.31 13.88
N TYR A 75 8.34 19.44 12.82
CA TYR A 75 8.79 19.95 11.52
C TYR A 75 8.10 21.25 11.20
N TRP A 76 8.84 22.20 10.65
CA TRP A 76 8.30 23.47 10.20
C TRP A 76 8.79 23.82 8.80
N SER A 77 7.90 24.37 8.00
CA SER A 77 8.28 25.05 6.76
C SER A 77 7.49 26.35 6.58
N PRO A 78 7.99 27.30 5.76
CA PRO A 78 7.25 28.53 5.46
C PRO A 78 5.85 28.27 4.88
N ASP A 79 5.71 27.19 4.10
CA ASP A 79 4.49 26.89 3.34
C ASP A 79 3.47 26.08 4.13
N THR A 80 3.92 25.26 5.08
CA THR A 80 3.02 24.32 5.81
C THR A 80 2.81 24.70 7.27
N GLY A 81 3.69 25.53 7.86
CA GLY A 81 3.70 25.78 9.29
C GLY A 81 4.40 24.68 10.09
N ALA A 82 4.19 24.66 11.41
CA ALA A 82 4.78 23.66 12.31
C ALA A 82 3.81 22.53 12.58
N HIS A 83 4.29 21.27 12.50
CA HIS A 83 3.53 20.07 12.83
C HIS A 83 4.40 19.06 13.57
N ALA A 84 3.90 18.55 14.69
CA ALA A 84 4.54 17.50 15.47
C ALA A 84 4.13 16.13 14.94
N LEU A 85 5.10 15.29 14.64
CA LEU A 85 4.89 13.90 14.23
C LEU A 85 5.48 12.95 15.28
N PHE A 86 4.73 11.94 15.64
CA PHE A 86 5.08 10.98 16.68
C PHE A 86 4.53 9.59 16.37
N GLY A 87 4.84 8.62 17.24
CA GLY A 87 4.34 7.26 17.09
C GLY A 87 4.72 6.62 15.75
N ARG A 88 3.86 5.77 15.22
CA ARG A 88 4.13 4.99 14.01
C ARG A 88 4.18 5.83 12.72
N ILE A 89 3.38 6.89 12.65
CA ILE A 89 3.40 7.80 11.48
C ILE A 89 4.70 8.60 11.49
N GLY A 90 5.10 9.15 12.63
CA GLY A 90 6.36 9.86 12.75
C GLY A 90 7.57 8.97 12.43
N ALA A 91 7.58 7.74 12.96
CA ALA A 91 8.63 6.76 12.67
C ALA A 91 8.71 6.42 11.16
N ARG A 92 7.57 6.14 10.51
CA ARG A 92 7.53 5.87 9.07
C ARG A 92 8.02 7.05 8.25
N TYR A 93 7.62 8.27 8.61
CA TYR A 93 8.08 9.48 7.93
C TYR A 93 9.59 9.67 8.05
N ALA A 94 10.16 9.45 9.24
CA ALA A 94 11.61 9.50 9.43
C ALA A 94 12.34 8.42 8.61
N GLU A 95 11.83 7.18 8.60
CA GLU A 95 12.38 6.04 7.85
C GLU A 95 12.50 6.32 6.35
N ILE A 96 11.50 6.97 5.74
CA ILE A 96 11.52 7.31 4.31
C ILE A 96 12.30 8.58 3.98
N GLY A 97 12.95 9.22 4.97
CA GLY A 97 13.80 10.39 4.80
C GLY A 97 13.19 11.74 5.19
N GLY A 98 12.06 11.74 5.89
CA GLY A 98 11.43 12.96 6.41
C GLY A 98 11.16 14.01 5.34
N PRO A 99 11.49 15.30 5.60
CA PRO A 99 11.25 16.39 4.65
C PRO A 99 12.03 16.30 3.33
N THR A 100 13.09 15.47 3.28
CA THR A 100 13.87 15.23 2.04
C THR A 100 13.25 14.16 1.16
N SER A 101 12.29 13.40 1.69
CA SER A 101 11.54 12.41 0.93
C SER A 101 10.63 13.08 -0.11
N TRP A 102 10.09 12.27 -0.99
CA TRP A 102 9.10 12.71 -1.97
C TRP A 102 7.81 13.25 -1.35
N LEU A 103 7.48 12.89 -0.10
CA LEU A 103 6.30 13.41 0.61
C LEU A 103 6.39 14.92 0.90
N GLY A 104 7.59 15.45 1.09
CA GLY A 104 7.79 16.83 1.55
C GLY A 104 7.35 17.03 3.00
N PHE A 105 7.02 18.29 3.39
CA PHE A 105 6.64 18.63 4.75
C PHE A 105 5.21 18.21 5.12
N PRO A 106 4.96 17.92 6.42
CA PRO A 106 3.59 17.72 6.90
C PRO A 106 2.77 19.00 6.78
N LYS A 107 1.53 18.87 6.34
CA LYS A 107 0.52 19.94 6.20
C LYS A 107 -0.50 19.93 7.32
N THR A 108 -0.59 18.83 8.06
CA THR A 108 -1.52 18.66 9.18
C THR A 108 -0.82 17.95 10.32
N GLY A 109 -1.31 18.13 11.53
CA GLY A 109 -1.05 17.22 12.63
C GLY A 109 -1.75 15.87 12.42
N GLU A 110 -1.49 14.92 13.33
CA GLU A 110 -2.11 13.59 13.32
C GLU A 110 -3.61 13.68 13.62
N SER A 111 -4.42 13.06 12.78
CA SER A 111 -5.87 13.01 12.89
C SER A 111 -6.38 11.56 12.93
N LYS A 112 -7.51 11.33 13.59
CA LYS A 112 -8.19 10.03 13.56
C LYS A 112 -8.87 9.84 12.21
N THR A 113 -8.81 8.61 11.70
CA THR A 113 -9.58 8.22 10.51
C THR A 113 -11.08 8.24 10.79
N PRO A 114 -11.93 8.52 9.77
CA PRO A 114 -13.38 8.54 9.92
C PRO A 114 -14.02 7.25 10.45
N ASP A 115 -13.37 6.08 10.25
CA ASP A 115 -13.82 4.80 10.84
C ASP A 115 -13.42 4.64 12.32
N GLY A 116 -12.60 5.57 12.84
CA GLY A 116 -12.14 5.61 14.24
C GLY A 116 -11.06 4.59 14.59
N LYS A 117 -10.60 3.76 13.65
CA LYS A 117 -9.66 2.66 13.90
C LYS A 117 -8.19 3.06 13.68
N GLY A 118 -7.96 4.03 12.81
CA GLY A 118 -6.64 4.44 12.41
C GLY A 118 -6.36 5.91 12.62
N ARG A 119 -5.21 6.33 12.09
CA ARG A 119 -4.74 7.71 12.10
C ARG A 119 -4.08 8.06 10.78
N PHE A 120 -4.00 9.34 10.48
CA PHE A 120 -3.34 9.82 9.27
C PHE A 120 -2.73 11.20 9.46
N VAL A 121 -1.77 11.52 8.58
CA VAL A 121 -1.18 12.86 8.39
C VAL A 121 -1.13 13.14 6.91
N HIS A 122 -1.48 14.35 6.51
CA HIS A 122 -1.30 14.83 5.15
C HIS A 122 0.02 15.59 5.01
N PHE A 123 0.70 15.37 3.88
CA PHE A 123 1.95 16.02 3.49
C PHE A 123 1.79 16.82 2.20
N GLU A 124 2.85 17.49 1.73
CA GLU A 124 2.80 18.28 0.50
C GLU A 124 2.38 17.42 -0.72
N HIS A 125 2.87 16.18 -0.82
CA HIS A 125 2.71 15.34 -2.02
C HIS A 125 2.05 13.98 -1.78
N GLY A 126 1.51 13.75 -0.58
CA GLY A 126 0.85 12.49 -0.24
C GLY A 126 0.34 12.48 1.18
N SER A 127 0.14 11.27 1.70
CA SER A 127 -0.34 11.05 3.07
C SER A 127 0.28 9.80 3.65
N ILE A 128 0.38 9.73 4.98
CA ILE A 128 0.66 8.48 5.69
C ILE A 128 -0.60 8.09 6.46
N TYR A 129 -1.03 6.85 6.29
CA TYR A 129 -2.12 6.25 7.04
C TYR A 129 -1.60 5.11 7.90
N TRP A 130 -2.10 5.03 9.11
CA TRP A 130 -1.77 4.00 10.07
C TRP A 130 -3.02 3.31 10.61
N SER A 131 -2.95 1.99 10.79
CA SER A 131 -3.87 1.24 11.62
C SER A 131 -3.12 0.22 12.49
N PRO A 132 -3.72 -0.26 13.61
CA PRO A 132 -3.07 -1.28 14.44
C PRO A 132 -2.76 -2.57 13.70
N GLU A 133 -3.56 -2.89 12.67
CA GLU A 133 -3.47 -4.13 11.91
C GLU A 133 -2.44 -4.06 10.78
N THR A 134 -2.28 -2.89 10.16
CA THR A 134 -1.48 -2.76 8.94
C THR A 134 -0.15 -2.03 9.12
N GLY A 135 0.03 -1.31 10.23
CA GLY A 135 1.16 -0.39 10.39
C GLY A 135 0.95 0.94 9.65
N ALA A 136 2.02 1.71 9.50
CA ALA A 136 1.99 3.03 8.85
C ALA A 136 2.55 2.95 7.43
N TRP A 137 1.79 3.41 6.45
CA TRP A 137 2.16 3.38 5.04
C TRP A 137 1.83 4.68 4.32
N GLU A 138 2.76 5.13 3.50
CA GLU A 138 2.58 6.31 2.65
C GLU A 138 1.77 5.97 1.40
N ILE A 139 1.03 6.96 0.88
CA ILE A 139 0.31 6.88 -0.38
C ILE A 139 0.55 8.17 -1.18
N THR A 140 0.84 8.04 -2.48
CA THR A 140 1.07 9.19 -3.37
C THR A 140 -0.21 9.98 -3.61
N GLY A 141 -0.09 11.28 -3.95
CA GLY A 141 -1.25 12.15 -4.14
C GLY A 141 -2.25 11.64 -5.17
N ASP A 142 -1.78 11.09 -6.30
CA ASP A 142 -2.65 10.56 -7.36
C ASP A 142 -3.39 9.29 -6.91
N MET A 143 -2.67 8.36 -6.30
CA MET A 143 -3.25 7.13 -5.75
C MET A 143 -4.17 7.43 -4.57
N PHE A 144 -3.84 8.44 -3.75
CA PHE A 144 -4.70 8.91 -2.68
C PHE A 144 -6.06 9.38 -3.20
N GLN A 145 -6.09 10.14 -4.32
CA GLN A 145 -7.33 10.58 -4.94
C GLN A 145 -8.16 9.39 -5.47
N ALA A 146 -7.50 8.39 -6.06
CA ALA A 146 -8.17 7.19 -6.55
C ALA A 146 -8.74 6.34 -5.40
N TRP A 147 -7.97 6.19 -4.30
CA TRP A 147 -8.44 5.53 -3.08
C TRP A 147 -9.62 6.29 -2.46
N GLY A 148 -9.58 7.64 -2.48
CA GLY A 148 -10.69 8.47 -2.02
C GLY A 148 -11.99 8.28 -2.80
N LYS A 149 -11.90 8.13 -4.12
CA LYS A 149 -13.07 7.79 -4.96
C LYS A 149 -13.66 6.41 -4.62
N ASN A 150 -12.85 5.53 -4.05
CA ASN A 150 -13.26 4.20 -3.56
C ASN A 150 -13.65 4.20 -2.08
N GLY A 151 -13.74 5.37 -1.41
CA GLY A 151 -14.22 5.50 -0.02
C GLY A 151 -13.16 5.46 1.06
N TYR A 152 -11.87 5.58 0.71
CA TYR A 152 -10.73 5.50 1.64
C TYR A 152 -10.75 4.20 2.46
N GLU A 153 -10.44 4.27 3.76
CA GLU A 153 -10.41 3.12 4.68
C GLU A 153 -11.79 2.47 4.94
N ARG A 154 -12.87 3.14 4.53
CA ARG A 154 -14.24 2.59 4.60
C ARG A 154 -14.68 1.90 3.32
N GLY A 155 -13.94 2.10 2.23
CA GLY A 155 -14.21 1.48 0.93
C GLY A 155 -13.70 0.05 0.83
N ASP A 156 -13.78 -0.49 -0.39
CA ASP A 156 -13.49 -1.90 -0.66
C ASP A 156 -12.03 -2.30 -0.41
N LEU A 157 -11.09 -1.35 -0.52
CA LEU A 157 -9.66 -1.60 -0.30
C LEU A 157 -9.24 -1.59 1.17
N LYS A 158 -9.94 -0.83 2.03
CA LYS A 158 -9.56 -0.56 3.42
C LYS A 158 -8.19 0.13 3.52
N TYR A 159 -7.34 -0.24 4.49
CA TYR A 159 -6.03 0.39 4.74
C TYR A 159 -4.92 -0.17 3.85
N PRO A 160 -3.92 0.66 3.48
CA PRO A 160 -2.72 0.16 2.83
C PRO A 160 -1.95 -0.79 3.77
N THR A 161 -1.32 -1.83 3.19
CA THR A 161 -0.56 -2.87 3.91
C THR A 161 0.92 -2.89 3.54
N GLY A 162 1.34 -2.02 2.65
CA GLY A 162 2.71 -1.93 2.18
C GLY A 162 3.00 -0.59 1.48
N PRO A 163 4.27 -0.35 1.16
CA PRO A 163 4.67 0.86 0.45
C PRO A 163 4.16 0.86 -1.00
N VAL A 164 4.16 2.03 -1.60
CA VAL A 164 3.98 2.15 -3.05
C VAL A 164 5.20 1.53 -3.75
N LYS A 165 4.97 0.59 -4.66
CA LYS A 165 6.00 -0.07 -5.48
C LYS A 165 5.95 0.44 -6.91
N LYS A 166 7.11 0.75 -7.49
CA LYS A 166 7.22 1.01 -8.93
C LYS A 166 7.27 -0.33 -9.68
N VAL A 167 6.46 -0.48 -10.72
CA VAL A 167 6.41 -1.65 -11.60
C VAL A 167 6.50 -1.16 -13.05
N GLY A 168 7.62 -1.39 -13.71
CA GLY A 168 7.87 -0.79 -15.03
C GLY A 168 7.70 0.74 -14.99
N GLU A 169 6.80 1.27 -15.81
CA GLU A 169 6.45 2.70 -15.83
C GLU A 169 5.24 3.05 -14.96
N GLY A 170 4.62 2.07 -14.33
CA GLY A 170 3.48 2.26 -13.42
C GLY A 170 3.86 2.06 -11.95
N TYR A 171 2.83 2.08 -11.10
CA TYR A 171 2.96 1.87 -9.66
C TYR A 171 1.83 0.98 -9.15
N MET A 172 2.08 0.26 -8.07
CA MET A 172 1.08 -0.49 -7.35
C MET A 172 1.25 -0.33 -5.84
N GLN A 173 0.16 -0.47 -5.11
CA GLN A 173 0.17 -0.53 -3.65
C GLN A 173 -0.83 -1.57 -3.18
N GLU A 174 -0.41 -2.38 -2.22
CA GLU A 174 -1.25 -3.38 -1.60
C GLU A 174 -2.07 -2.78 -0.46
N PHE A 175 -3.30 -3.25 -0.34
CA PHE A 175 -4.26 -2.90 0.70
C PHE A 175 -4.77 -4.17 1.38
N GLN A 176 -5.54 -4.04 2.47
CA GLN A 176 -6.09 -5.20 3.18
C GLN A 176 -6.92 -6.08 2.24
N ASP A 177 -7.81 -5.49 1.46
CA ASP A 177 -8.76 -6.23 0.61
C ASP A 177 -8.49 -6.07 -0.89
N GLY A 178 -7.25 -5.77 -1.29
CA GLY A 178 -6.92 -5.71 -2.70
C GLY A 178 -5.65 -4.93 -3.04
N VAL A 179 -5.63 -4.40 -4.25
CA VAL A 179 -4.51 -3.65 -4.83
C VAL A 179 -5.04 -2.40 -5.53
N LEU A 180 -4.36 -1.30 -5.35
CA LEU A 180 -4.53 -0.08 -6.13
C LEU A 180 -3.35 0.05 -7.09
N THR A 181 -3.62 0.29 -8.36
CA THR A 181 -2.58 0.54 -9.37
C THR A 181 -2.70 1.94 -9.95
N ARG A 182 -1.56 2.50 -10.31
CA ARG A 182 -1.41 3.59 -11.27
C ARG A 182 -0.71 3.04 -12.49
N ASN A 183 -1.46 2.88 -13.54
CA ASN A 183 -1.00 2.27 -14.78
C ASN A 183 -0.01 3.19 -15.53
N PRO A 184 0.79 2.65 -16.48
CA PRO A 184 1.71 3.46 -17.29
C PRO A 184 1.04 4.60 -18.07
N ASP A 185 -0.23 4.46 -18.47
CA ASP A 185 -1.02 5.48 -19.14
C ASP A 185 -1.54 6.58 -18.19
N GLY A 186 -1.24 6.49 -16.90
CA GLY A 186 -1.67 7.42 -15.86
C GLY A 186 -3.05 7.11 -15.27
N SER A 187 -3.77 6.11 -15.76
CA SER A 187 -5.03 5.67 -15.16
C SER A 187 -4.81 4.96 -13.83
N ASN A 188 -5.79 5.07 -12.93
CA ASN A 188 -5.79 4.33 -11.67
C ASN A 188 -6.88 3.27 -11.71
N GLN A 189 -6.54 2.06 -11.25
CA GLN A 189 -7.46 0.93 -11.17
C GLN A 189 -7.44 0.29 -9.78
N VAL A 190 -8.62 -0.13 -9.35
CA VAL A 190 -8.83 -0.87 -8.10
C VAL A 190 -9.10 -2.32 -8.44
N VAL A 191 -8.43 -3.24 -7.76
CA VAL A 191 -8.68 -4.68 -7.82
C VAL A 191 -8.96 -5.14 -6.40
N HIS A 192 -10.19 -5.58 -6.11
CA HIS A 192 -10.62 -5.86 -4.74
C HIS A 192 -11.33 -7.21 -4.60
N GLY A 193 -11.72 -7.56 -3.37
CA GLY A 193 -12.45 -8.78 -3.07
C GLY A 193 -11.68 -10.04 -3.47
N ALA A 194 -12.38 -11.07 -3.94
CA ALA A 194 -11.76 -12.34 -4.32
C ALA A 194 -10.85 -12.21 -5.55
N ILE A 195 -11.18 -11.32 -6.50
CA ILE A 195 -10.33 -10.99 -7.65
C ILE A 195 -9.06 -10.27 -7.16
N GLY A 196 -9.20 -9.34 -6.22
CA GLY A 196 -8.08 -8.64 -5.61
C GLY A 196 -7.14 -9.55 -4.84
N ALA A 197 -7.69 -10.47 -4.04
CA ALA A 197 -6.90 -11.48 -3.33
C ALA A 197 -6.11 -12.36 -4.31
N LYS A 198 -6.77 -12.86 -5.36
CA LYS A 198 -6.11 -13.65 -6.40
C LYS A 198 -5.00 -12.88 -7.11
N TYR A 199 -5.26 -11.64 -7.51
CA TYR A 199 -4.27 -10.79 -8.17
C TYR A 199 -3.06 -10.51 -7.28
N LYS A 200 -3.29 -10.25 -6.00
CA LYS A 200 -2.25 -10.05 -4.99
C LYS A 200 -1.39 -11.30 -4.79
N ASP A 201 -2.01 -12.48 -4.65
CA ASP A 201 -1.31 -13.76 -4.52
C ASP A 201 -0.42 -14.09 -5.73
N MET A 202 -0.79 -13.60 -6.92
CA MET A 202 0.00 -13.74 -8.14
C MET A 202 1.19 -12.75 -8.21
N GLY A 203 1.25 -11.75 -7.33
CA GLY A 203 2.27 -10.68 -7.36
C GLY A 203 1.80 -9.38 -8.03
N GLY A 204 0.49 -9.20 -8.20
CA GLY A 204 -0.10 -7.96 -8.73
C GLY A 204 0.36 -7.65 -10.16
N ALA A 205 0.74 -6.41 -10.41
CA ALA A 205 1.17 -5.94 -11.74
C ALA A 205 2.50 -6.56 -12.23
N GLU A 206 3.28 -7.19 -11.34
CA GLU A 206 4.48 -7.93 -11.70
C GLU A 206 4.17 -9.35 -12.22
N SER A 207 2.91 -9.80 -12.06
CA SER A 207 2.46 -11.12 -12.51
C SER A 207 2.36 -11.24 -14.04
N ALA A 208 2.06 -12.45 -14.50
CA ALA A 208 1.79 -12.72 -15.90
C ALA A 208 0.60 -11.93 -16.49
N LEU A 209 -0.27 -11.37 -15.65
CA LEU A 209 -1.42 -10.57 -16.09
C LEU A 209 -1.07 -9.12 -16.43
N GLY A 210 -0.03 -8.54 -15.80
CA GLY A 210 0.27 -7.13 -15.92
C GLY A 210 -0.75 -6.23 -15.20
N PHE A 211 -0.88 -4.98 -15.62
CA PHE A 211 -1.78 -4.00 -15.02
C PHE A 211 -3.26 -4.27 -15.37
N PRO A 212 -4.20 -3.93 -14.46
CA PRO A 212 -5.63 -3.99 -14.76
C PRO A 212 -6.02 -2.92 -15.80
N THR A 213 -6.84 -3.31 -16.77
CA THR A 213 -7.29 -2.44 -17.86
C THR A 213 -8.78 -2.05 -17.77
N SER A 214 -9.48 -2.61 -16.78
CA SER A 214 -10.88 -2.24 -16.45
C SER A 214 -11.07 -2.23 -14.96
N GLY A 215 -12.18 -1.67 -14.48
CA GLY A 215 -12.75 -2.00 -13.18
C GLY A 215 -13.35 -3.41 -13.16
N GLU A 216 -13.85 -3.83 -12.00
CA GLU A 216 -14.60 -5.06 -11.86
C GLU A 216 -15.94 -4.96 -12.64
N ASN A 217 -16.27 -6.01 -13.38
CA ASN A 217 -17.49 -6.11 -14.19
C ASN A 217 -18.36 -7.24 -13.66
N ALA A 218 -19.61 -6.93 -13.37
CA ALA A 218 -20.59 -7.93 -12.99
C ALA A 218 -21.07 -8.71 -14.22
N VAL A 219 -21.15 -10.02 -14.10
CA VAL A 219 -21.75 -10.94 -15.08
C VAL A 219 -22.69 -11.89 -14.36
N ASN A 220 -23.53 -12.61 -15.11
CA ASN A 220 -24.49 -13.51 -14.50
C ASN A 220 -23.81 -14.62 -13.68
N GLY A 221 -23.95 -14.53 -12.37
CA GLY A 221 -23.41 -15.49 -11.42
C GLY A 221 -22.01 -15.18 -10.87
N GLY A 222 -21.42 -14.00 -11.17
CA GLY A 222 -20.13 -13.61 -10.64
C GLY A 222 -19.59 -12.31 -11.18
N PHE A 223 -18.27 -12.19 -11.18
CA PHE A 223 -17.55 -10.99 -11.59
C PHE A 223 -16.30 -11.37 -12.40
N PHE A 224 -15.84 -10.42 -13.21
CA PHE A 224 -14.53 -10.50 -13.83
C PHE A 224 -13.87 -9.13 -13.92
N GLN A 225 -12.54 -9.14 -14.04
CA GLN A 225 -11.75 -7.95 -14.32
C GLN A 225 -10.70 -8.26 -15.37
N THR A 226 -10.49 -7.32 -16.28
CA THR A 226 -9.53 -7.46 -17.38
C THR A 226 -8.19 -6.82 -17.02
N PHE A 227 -7.13 -7.43 -17.53
CA PHE A 227 -5.73 -7.00 -17.38
C PHE A 227 -5.06 -6.95 -18.75
N GLU A 228 -3.84 -6.41 -18.80
CA GLU A 228 -3.08 -6.30 -20.06
C GLU A 228 -2.98 -7.62 -20.82
N LYS A 229 -2.73 -8.73 -20.08
CA LYS A 229 -2.42 -10.05 -20.68
C LYS A 229 -3.42 -11.15 -20.34
N GLY A 230 -4.58 -10.80 -19.78
CA GLY A 230 -5.59 -11.79 -19.42
C GLY A 230 -6.73 -11.19 -18.62
N SER A 231 -7.43 -12.05 -17.89
CA SER A 231 -8.53 -11.68 -16.99
C SER A 231 -8.57 -12.60 -15.78
N ILE A 232 -9.14 -12.10 -14.68
CA ILE A 232 -9.54 -12.93 -13.56
C ILE A 232 -11.05 -13.01 -13.54
N TYR A 233 -11.59 -14.20 -13.43
CA TYR A 233 -13.01 -14.50 -13.29
C TYR A 233 -13.28 -15.09 -11.91
N TRP A 234 -14.35 -14.65 -11.29
CA TRP A 234 -14.78 -15.17 -10.00
C TRP A 234 -16.27 -15.52 -9.99
N SER A 235 -16.60 -16.66 -9.42
CA SER A 235 -17.96 -16.99 -9.03
C SER A 235 -18.00 -17.67 -7.65
N PRO A 236 -19.15 -17.64 -6.93
CA PRO A 236 -19.25 -18.30 -5.62
C PRO A 236 -18.96 -19.79 -5.64
N LYS A 237 -19.14 -20.44 -6.80
CA LYS A 237 -18.95 -21.88 -6.96
C LYS A 237 -17.55 -22.27 -7.41
N SER A 238 -16.91 -21.45 -8.23
CA SER A 238 -15.59 -21.78 -8.79
C SER A 238 -14.43 -21.12 -8.04
N GLY A 239 -14.66 -20.02 -7.30
CA GLY A 239 -13.59 -19.18 -6.78
C GLY A 239 -13.03 -18.24 -7.86
N ALA A 240 -11.89 -17.61 -7.57
CA ALA A 240 -11.21 -16.70 -8.48
C ALA A 240 -10.11 -17.43 -9.26
N HIS A 241 -10.18 -17.40 -10.58
CA HIS A 241 -9.21 -18.01 -11.48
C HIS A 241 -8.81 -17.06 -12.60
N TYR A 242 -7.51 -17.02 -12.91
CA TYR A 242 -7.04 -16.22 -14.03
C TYR A 242 -6.97 -17.07 -15.33
N ILE A 243 -7.17 -16.39 -16.43
CA ILE A 243 -6.97 -16.90 -17.79
C ILE A 243 -6.14 -15.87 -18.58
N LEU A 244 -5.07 -16.33 -19.22
CA LEU A 244 -4.24 -15.47 -20.07
C LEU A 244 -4.88 -15.31 -21.45
N LYS A 245 -4.62 -14.17 -22.11
CA LYS A 245 -4.89 -13.96 -23.53
C LYS A 245 -4.15 -15.03 -24.35
N SER A 246 -4.89 -16.00 -24.86
CA SER A 246 -4.35 -17.20 -25.47
C SER A 246 -5.42 -17.87 -26.32
N LYS A 247 -5.05 -18.87 -27.11
CA LYS A 247 -6.02 -19.68 -27.84
C LYS A 247 -7.02 -20.42 -26.96
N ILE A 248 -6.68 -20.70 -25.69
CA ILE A 248 -7.62 -21.25 -24.71
C ILE A 248 -8.72 -20.23 -24.43
N MET A 249 -8.34 -18.97 -24.15
CA MET A 249 -9.30 -17.89 -23.94
C MET A 249 -10.17 -17.63 -25.17
N ASP A 250 -9.57 -17.64 -26.35
CA ASP A 250 -10.32 -17.46 -27.61
C ASP A 250 -11.34 -18.58 -27.83
N ARG A 251 -10.92 -19.87 -27.59
CA ARG A 251 -11.83 -21.03 -27.71
C ARG A 251 -12.99 -20.97 -26.70
N TRP A 252 -12.68 -20.56 -25.47
CA TRP A 252 -13.71 -20.37 -24.44
C TRP A 252 -14.66 -19.25 -24.80
N GLY A 253 -14.17 -18.14 -25.36
CA GLY A 253 -14.99 -17.05 -25.86
C GLY A 253 -15.93 -17.47 -26.99
N GLN A 254 -15.42 -18.23 -27.98
CA GLN A 254 -16.23 -18.83 -29.06
C GLN A 254 -17.32 -19.77 -28.53
N ALA A 255 -17.09 -20.37 -27.37
CA ALA A 255 -18.06 -21.25 -26.70
C ALA A 255 -19.09 -20.50 -25.83
N GLY A 256 -19.05 -19.15 -25.77
CA GLY A 256 -20.00 -18.32 -25.03
C GLY A 256 -19.58 -17.93 -23.62
N TRP A 257 -18.27 -17.96 -23.31
CA TRP A 257 -17.68 -17.57 -22.01
C TRP A 257 -18.28 -18.38 -20.84
N GLU A 258 -18.43 -17.76 -19.67
CA GLU A 258 -18.96 -18.36 -18.44
C GLU A 258 -20.44 -18.81 -18.55
N GLN A 259 -21.19 -18.28 -19.50
CA GLN A 259 -22.57 -18.66 -19.77
C GLN A 259 -22.69 -19.73 -20.85
N GLY A 260 -21.59 -20.06 -21.49
CA GLY A 260 -21.55 -20.98 -22.60
C GLY A 260 -21.27 -22.43 -22.20
N GLU A 261 -20.81 -23.18 -23.17
CA GLU A 261 -20.65 -24.61 -23.17
C GLU A 261 -19.76 -25.14 -22.03
N PHE A 262 -18.70 -24.39 -21.62
CA PHE A 262 -17.73 -24.80 -20.61
C PHE A 262 -18.04 -24.25 -19.23
N GLY A 263 -18.86 -23.21 -19.10
CA GLY A 263 -19.11 -22.55 -17.83
C GLY A 263 -17.88 -21.78 -17.31
N TRP A 264 -17.82 -21.56 -16.01
CA TRP A 264 -16.77 -20.81 -15.34
C TRP A 264 -15.44 -21.55 -15.28
N PRO A 265 -14.28 -20.86 -15.32
CA PRO A 265 -12.98 -21.46 -15.01
C PRO A 265 -12.99 -22.02 -13.57
N THR A 266 -12.43 -23.20 -13.39
CA THR A 266 -12.31 -23.90 -12.09
C THR A 266 -10.87 -24.23 -11.72
N SER A 267 -9.93 -23.88 -12.57
CA SER A 267 -8.49 -23.85 -12.30
C SER A 267 -7.86 -22.61 -12.88
N ASP A 268 -6.64 -22.35 -12.48
CA ASP A 268 -5.79 -21.38 -13.17
C ASP A 268 -5.26 -21.94 -14.49
N TYR A 269 -4.83 -21.03 -15.36
CA TYR A 269 -4.04 -21.37 -16.54
C TYR A 269 -2.73 -22.05 -16.11
N SER A 270 -2.45 -23.22 -16.61
CA SER A 270 -1.32 -24.05 -16.16
C SER A 270 -0.60 -24.77 -17.29
N GLU A 271 0.71 -24.94 -17.13
CA GLU A 271 1.52 -25.78 -18.02
C GLU A 271 1.22 -27.26 -17.80
N ILE A 272 1.34 -28.03 -18.86
CA ILE A 272 1.17 -29.48 -18.84
C ILE A 272 2.43 -30.20 -19.36
N ALA A 273 2.63 -31.45 -18.90
CA ALA A 273 3.85 -32.24 -19.15
C ALA A 273 4.17 -32.46 -20.65
N ALA A 274 3.19 -32.31 -21.53
CA ALA A 274 3.37 -32.44 -22.98
C ALA A 274 3.93 -31.17 -23.68
N GLY A 275 4.40 -30.19 -22.92
CA GLY A 275 4.89 -28.93 -23.47
C GLY A 275 3.78 -28.02 -23.98
N GLY A 276 2.61 -28.11 -23.37
CA GLY A 276 1.44 -27.27 -23.65
C GLY A 276 0.89 -26.62 -22.40
N VAL A 277 -0.28 -26.05 -22.53
CA VAL A 277 -1.02 -25.37 -21.46
C VAL A 277 -2.45 -25.86 -21.41
N SER A 278 -3.07 -25.76 -20.24
CA SER A 278 -4.47 -26.14 -20.07
C SER A 278 -5.19 -25.33 -19.00
N GLN A 279 -6.51 -25.36 -19.06
CA GLN A 279 -7.40 -24.80 -18.06
C GLN A 279 -8.64 -25.65 -17.91
N GLU A 280 -9.01 -25.93 -16.67
CA GLU A 280 -10.25 -26.62 -16.34
C GLU A 280 -11.40 -25.62 -16.20
N PHE A 281 -12.57 -26.06 -16.61
CA PHE A 281 -13.83 -25.34 -16.53
C PHE A 281 -14.90 -26.23 -15.87
N GLN A 282 -16.03 -25.67 -15.49
CA GLN A 282 -17.12 -26.40 -14.83
C GLN A 282 -17.57 -27.63 -15.64
N HIS A 283 -17.63 -27.51 -16.94
CA HIS A 283 -18.18 -28.54 -17.84
C HIS A 283 -17.14 -29.11 -18.81
N GLY A 284 -15.86 -28.94 -18.54
CA GLY A 284 -14.83 -29.50 -19.40
C GLY A 284 -13.45 -28.90 -19.17
N LYS A 285 -12.57 -29.16 -20.15
CA LYS A 285 -11.19 -28.72 -20.17
C LYS A 285 -10.83 -28.21 -21.57
N ILE A 286 -10.06 -27.14 -21.62
CA ILE A 286 -9.47 -26.64 -22.86
C ILE A 286 -7.93 -26.71 -22.69
N SER A 287 -7.25 -27.26 -23.69
CA SER A 287 -5.78 -27.35 -23.71
C SER A 287 -5.23 -26.90 -25.05
N GLU A 288 -4.00 -26.44 -25.03
CA GLU A 288 -3.21 -26.11 -26.23
C GLU A 288 -1.89 -26.87 -26.17
N VAL A 289 -1.61 -27.68 -27.17
CA VAL A 289 -0.35 -28.44 -27.34
C VAL A 289 0.16 -28.23 -28.76
N LEU A 290 1.40 -27.80 -28.90
CA LEU A 290 2.02 -27.52 -30.20
C LEU A 290 1.16 -26.62 -31.11
N GLY A 291 0.50 -25.62 -30.48
CA GLY A 291 -0.35 -24.67 -31.17
C GLY A 291 -1.74 -25.19 -31.57
N GLN A 292 -2.07 -26.45 -31.25
CA GLN A 292 -3.39 -27.06 -31.50
C GLN A 292 -4.25 -26.99 -30.24
N VAL A 293 -5.45 -26.44 -30.38
CA VAL A 293 -6.44 -26.36 -29.28
C VAL A 293 -7.31 -27.60 -29.26
N ARG A 294 -7.47 -28.21 -28.11
CA ARG A 294 -8.39 -29.29 -27.83
C ARG A 294 -9.34 -28.86 -26.73
N ALA A 295 -10.60 -29.20 -26.90
CA ALA A 295 -11.65 -28.90 -25.94
C ALA A 295 -12.41 -30.20 -25.65
N GLU A 296 -12.42 -30.61 -24.39
CA GLU A 296 -13.02 -31.86 -23.89
C GLU A 296 -14.14 -31.51 -22.91
N LYS A 297 -15.31 -32.06 -23.10
CA LYS A 297 -16.44 -31.90 -22.17
C LYS A 297 -16.39 -33.00 -21.12
N LYS A 298 -16.85 -32.68 -19.90
CA LYS A 298 -17.12 -33.67 -18.82
C LYS A 298 -18.47 -34.29 -19.02
#